data_1a866e9740666c96a2636ea61edcc547
#
_entry.id   1a866e9740666c96a2636ea61edcc547
#
_cell.length_a   1.000
_cell.length_b   1.000
_cell.length_c   1.000
_cell.angle_alpha   90.00
_cell.angle_beta   90.00
_cell.angle_gamma   90.00
#
_symmetry.space_group_name_H-M   'P 1'
#
loop_
_entity.id
_entity.type
_entity.pdbx_description
1 polymer ?
#
loop_
_entity_poly.entity_id
_entity_poly.type
_entity_poly.pdbx_seq_one_letter_code
_entity_poly.pdbx_strand_id
1 'polypeptide(L)'
;TLNGSLPLDKGTSKEVGISYKSLAKHVKVGDELLLSDALIKLVIVKISGNKILTNVMRGGILKPNQGVNKKGGGLSLRGLTDKDLSNLKQALSLDIDYIAVSFVKDEKDIMKVRRILKKKDIGIIAKIERAEALKKIDQIAKASDGILVARGDLGVEIGIEQLPAVQDEIIRKSISLDKIVIVATQMMES
;
A
#
# COMPACT_ATOMS: atom_id res chain seq x y z
N THR A 1 -18.55 9.37 8.96
CA THR A 1 -18.93 8.62 7.75
C THR A 1 -17.91 8.82 6.65
N LEU A 2 -17.48 7.74 6.01
CA LEU A 2 -16.70 7.79 4.77
C LEU A 2 -17.66 7.62 3.59
N ASN A 3 -17.57 8.48 2.57
CA ASN A 3 -18.52 8.47 1.46
C ASN A 3 -17.79 8.51 0.10
N GLY A 4 -17.91 7.42 -0.65
CA GLY A 4 -17.34 7.31 -2.00
C GLY A 4 -18.02 8.16 -3.07
N SER A 5 -19.21 8.71 -2.78
CA SER A 5 -19.95 9.58 -3.71
C SER A 5 -19.80 11.06 -3.39
N LEU A 6 -19.22 11.42 -2.23
CA LEU A 6 -19.01 12.82 -1.86
C LEU A 6 -17.78 13.37 -2.57
N PRO A 7 -17.84 14.58 -3.19
CA PRO A 7 -16.65 15.25 -3.68
C PRO A 7 -15.61 15.45 -2.58
N LEU A 8 -14.33 15.34 -2.94
CA LEU A 8 -13.23 15.34 -1.96
C LEU A 8 -13.07 16.69 -1.22
N ASP A 9 -13.55 17.77 -1.82
CA ASP A 9 -13.54 19.14 -1.28
C ASP A 9 -14.79 19.50 -0.44
N LYS A 10 -15.76 18.59 -0.29
CA LYS A 10 -17.04 18.82 0.39
C LYS A 10 -17.14 18.11 1.76
N GLY A 11 -16.02 17.80 2.37
CA GLY A 11 -16.01 17.15 3.68
C GLY A 11 -16.53 18.04 4.81
N THR A 12 -17.07 17.40 5.85
CA THR A 12 -17.51 18.00 7.12
C THR A 12 -16.92 17.21 8.29
N SER A 13 -17.11 17.68 9.52
CA SER A 13 -16.72 16.91 10.73
C SER A 13 -17.46 15.57 10.87
N LYS A 14 -18.57 15.36 10.16
CA LYS A 14 -19.38 14.13 10.25
C LYS A 14 -19.25 13.22 9.03
N GLU A 15 -18.85 13.74 7.88
CA GLU A 15 -18.77 13.00 6.63
C GLU A 15 -17.63 13.53 5.75
N VAL A 16 -16.81 12.62 5.23
CA VAL A 16 -15.69 12.95 4.35
C VAL A 16 -15.74 12.13 3.07
N GLY A 17 -15.36 12.76 1.96
CA GLY A 17 -15.18 12.09 0.68
C GLY A 17 -13.94 11.22 0.66
N ILE A 18 -14.00 10.11 -0.08
CA ILE A 18 -12.86 9.20 -0.28
C ILE A 18 -12.61 8.99 -1.77
N SER A 19 -11.33 9.02 -2.17
CA SER A 19 -10.93 8.81 -3.57
C SER A 19 -11.18 7.37 -4.02
N TYR A 20 -11.09 6.40 -3.11
CA TYR A 20 -11.39 5.00 -3.38
C TYR A 20 -12.92 4.74 -3.36
N LYS A 21 -13.61 5.15 -4.44
CA LYS A 21 -15.08 5.11 -4.56
C LYS A 21 -15.69 3.72 -4.32
N SER A 22 -14.95 2.66 -4.58
CA SER A 22 -15.40 1.27 -4.38
C SER A 22 -15.03 0.67 -3.02
N LEU A 23 -14.52 1.45 -2.07
CA LEU A 23 -14.14 0.97 -0.74
C LEU A 23 -15.24 0.14 -0.08
N ALA A 24 -16.50 0.61 -0.16
CA ALA A 24 -17.65 -0.07 0.41
C ALA A 24 -17.85 -1.53 -0.08
N LYS A 25 -17.31 -1.88 -1.26
CA LYS A 25 -17.37 -3.24 -1.82
C LYS A 25 -16.26 -4.16 -1.30
N HIS A 26 -15.22 -3.61 -0.66
CA HIS A 26 -14.03 -4.33 -0.23
C HIS A 26 -13.88 -4.41 1.30
N VAL A 27 -14.89 -3.89 1.99
CA VAL A 27 -14.93 -3.89 3.45
C VAL A 27 -16.25 -4.46 3.95
N LYS A 28 -16.28 -4.90 5.21
CA LYS A 28 -17.47 -5.40 5.89
C LYS A 28 -17.63 -4.77 7.27
N VAL A 29 -18.80 -4.89 7.85
CA VAL A 29 -19.08 -4.47 9.24
C VAL A 29 -18.10 -5.20 10.17
N GLY A 30 -17.51 -4.48 11.11
CA GLY A 30 -16.50 -4.96 12.04
C GLY A 30 -15.06 -4.77 11.54
N ASP A 31 -14.82 -4.47 10.25
CA ASP A 31 -13.49 -4.19 9.77
C ASP A 31 -12.93 -2.90 10.41
N GLU A 32 -11.62 -2.92 10.71
CA GLU A 32 -10.89 -1.77 11.21
C GLU A 32 -10.22 -1.03 10.05
N LEU A 33 -10.50 0.27 9.94
CA LEU A 33 -9.83 1.17 9.00
C LEU A 33 -8.83 2.05 9.77
N LEU A 34 -7.65 2.19 9.22
CA LEU A 34 -6.54 2.95 9.76
C LEU A 34 -6.23 4.10 8.80
N LEU A 35 -6.29 5.33 9.30
CA LEU A 35 -6.03 6.54 8.54
C LEU A 35 -4.83 7.27 9.12
N SER A 36 -4.14 8.06 8.27
CA SER A 36 -2.97 8.86 8.71
C SER A 36 -1.93 8.00 9.43
N ASP A 37 -1.43 6.95 8.76
CA ASP A 37 -0.42 6.02 9.30
C ASP A 37 -0.83 5.40 10.66
N ALA A 38 -2.10 4.98 10.72
CA ALA A 38 -2.74 4.41 11.89
C ALA A 38 -2.92 5.37 13.09
N LEU A 39 -2.70 6.67 12.94
CA LEU A 39 -3.01 7.66 13.99
C LEU A 39 -4.51 7.73 14.29
N ILE A 40 -5.36 7.55 13.27
CA ILE A 40 -6.82 7.51 13.41
C ILE A 40 -7.30 6.08 13.15
N LYS A 41 -8.10 5.54 14.08
CA LYS A 41 -8.66 4.19 13.99
C LYS A 41 -10.17 4.25 13.97
N LEU A 42 -10.77 3.64 12.94
CA LEU A 42 -12.20 3.55 12.74
C LEU A 42 -12.64 2.09 12.71
N VAL A 43 -13.81 1.77 13.26
CA VAL A 43 -14.46 0.46 13.10
C VAL A 43 -15.75 0.65 12.31
N ILE A 44 -15.95 -0.16 11.28
CA ILE A 44 -17.14 -0.09 10.43
C ILE A 44 -18.34 -0.65 11.17
N VAL A 45 -19.42 0.15 11.28
CA VAL A 45 -20.67 -0.26 11.94
C VAL A 45 -21.80 -0.49 10.98
N LYS A 46 -21.79 0.19 9.81
CA LYS A 46 -22.83 0.02 8.77
C LYS A 46 -22.30 0.43 7.40
N ILE A 47 -22.75 -0.29 6.38
CA ILE A 47 -22.48 0.04 4.98
C ILE A 47 -23.82 0.23 4.28
N SER A 48 -24.00 1.34 3.55
CA SER A 48 -25.21 1.65 2.77
C SER A 48 -24.79 2.29 1.45
N GLY A 49 -24.86 1.53 0.36
CA GLY A 49 -24.35 1.97 -0.94
C GLY A 49 -22.88 2.33 -0.85
N ASN A 50 -22.52 3.56 -1.20
CA ASN A 50 -21.14 4.06 -1.13
C ASN A 50 -20.80 4.76 0.21
N LYS A 51 -21.71 4.71 1.20
CA LYS A 51 -21.50 5.29 2.53
C LYS A 51 -21.10 4.21 3.53
N ILE A 52 -20.06 4.48 4.27
CA ILE A 52 -19.51 3.61 5.32
C ILE A 52 -19.61 4.38 6.63
N LEU A 53 -20.55 3.98 7.50
CA LEU A 53 -20.66 4.53 8.84
C LEU A 53 -19.65 3.83 9.75
N THR A 54 -18.92 4.61 10.52
CA THR A 54 -17.87 4.11 11.40
C THR A 54 -17.97 4.69 12.80
N ASN A 55 -17.55 3.93 13.79
CA ASN A 55 -17.20 4.43 15.12
C ASN A 55 -15.73 4.84 15.14
N VAL A 56 -15.43 5.98 15.72
CA VAL A 56 -14.06 6.46 15.93
C VAL A 56 -13.52 5.84 17.21
N MET A 57 -12.61 4.87 17.07
CA MET A 57 -11.97 4.21 18.21
C MET A 57 -10.78 5.01 18.73
N ARG A 58 -10.05 5.65 17.83
CA ARG A 58 -9.00 6.62 18.11
C ARG A 58 -9.15 7.78 17.13
N GLY A 59 -9.39 8.96 17.65
CA GLY A 59 -9.55 10.18 16.87
C GLY A 59 -8.23 10.92 16.65
N GLY A 60 -8.27 11.93 15.80
CA GLY A 60 -7.14 12.79 15.49
C GLY A 60 -7.53 13.79 14.40
N ILE A 61 -6.57 14.61 13.99
CA ILE A 61 -6.75 15.57 12.90
C ILE A 61 -6.58 14.82 11.57
N LEU A 62 -7.66 14.70 10.83
CA LEU A 62 -7.63 14.14 9.47
C LEU A 62 -7.26 15.24 8.48
N LYS A 63 -6.04 15.17 7.95
CA LYS A 63 -5.56 16.08 6.89
C LYS A 63 -6.03 15.61 5.51
N PRO A 64 -6.06 16.48 4.48
CA PRO A 64 -6.28 16.07 3.10
C PRO A 64 -5.26 15.04 2.61
N ASN A 65 -5.66 14.19 1.67
CA ASN A 65 -4.80 13.22 0.98
C ASN A 65 -4.12 12.18 1.90
N GLN A 66 -4.76 11.86 3.02
CA GLN A 66 -4.26 10.82 3.92
C GLN A 66 -4.61 9.42 3.40
N GLY A 67 -3.69 8.48 3.59
CA GLY A 67 -3.91 7.08 3.28
C GLY A 67 -5.02 6.45 4.11
N VAL A 68 -5.71 5.47 3.52
CA VAL A 68 -6.68 4.62 4.21
C VAL A 68 -6.24 3.19 4.05
N ASN A 69 -5.87 2.56 5.14
CA ASN A 69 -5.49 1.15 5.19
C ASN A 69 -6.56 0.35 5.94
N LYS A 70 -6.64 -0.93 5.65
CA LYS A 70 -7.46 -1.87 6.40
C LYS A 70 -6.55 -2.79 7.19
N LYS A 71 -6.79 -2.94 8.47
CA LYS A 71 -6.03 -3.86 9.32
C LYS A 71 -6.14 -5.28 8.77
N GLY A 72 -5.01 -5.96 8.58
CA GLY A 72 -4.94 -7.27 7.96
C GLY A 72 -5.00 -7.27 6.43
N GLY A 73 -4.96 -6.09 5.79
CA GLY A 73 -4.95 -5.95 4.33
C GLY A 73 -6.31 -6.19 3.64
N GLY A 74 -6.28 -6.57 2.37
CA GLY A 74 -7.49 -6.93 1.60
C GLY A 74 -8.21 -5.76 0.94
N LEU A 75 -7.64 -4.54 0.93
CA LEU A 75 -8.13 -3.49 0.06
C LEU A 75 -7.62 -3.76 -1.35
N SER A 76 -8.51 -4.19 -2.24
CA SER A 76 -8.19 -4.46 -3.65
C SER A 76 -7.96 -3.17 -4.44
N LEU A 77 -6.92 -2.42 -4.10
CA LEU A 77 -6.38 -1.43 -5.02
C LEU A 77 -5.69 -2.20 -6.16
N ARG A 78 -5.98 -1.83 -7.40
CA ARG A 78 -5.22 -2.34 -8.55
C ARG A 78 -3.75 -1.95 -8.35
N GLY A 79 -2.81 -2.87 -8.62
CA GLY A 79 -1.39 -2.60 -8.47
C GLY A 79 -0.99 -1.31 -9.20
N LEU A 80 -0.94 -1.31 -10.53
CA LEU A 80 -0.63 -0.12 -11.32
C LEU A 80 -1.91 0.59 -11.78
N THR A 81 -2.02 1.88 -11.48
CA THR A 81 -3.07 2.77 -11.98
C THR A 81 -2.71 3.33 -13.38
N ASP A 82 -3.68 3.92 -14.08
CA ASP A 82 -3.42 4.59 -15.37
C ASP A 82 -2.43 5.76 -15.20
N LYS A 83 -2.46 6.43 -14.04
CA LYS A 83 -1.49 7.47 -13.69
C LYS A 83 -0.09 6.89 -13.54
N ASP A 84 0.05 5.74 -12.88
CA ASP A 84 1.35 5.07 -12.72
C ASP A 84 1.90 4.64 -14.09
N LEU A 85 1.04 4.16 -14.98
CA LEU A 85 1.42 3.82 -16.36
C LEU A 85 1.90 5.05 -17.15
N SER A 86 1.25 6.20 -16.96
CA SER A 86 1.66 7.47 -17.57
C SER A 86 3.01 7.93 -17.01
N ASN A 87 3.17 7.91 -15.68
CA ASN A 87 4.42 8.27 -15.03
C ASN A 87 5.57 7.35 -15.45
N LEU A 88 5.29 6.04 -15.56
CA LEU A 88 6.28 5.08 -16.03
C LEU A 88 6.76 5.39 -17.46
N LYS A 89 5.85 5.78 -18.37
CA LYS A 89 6.22 6.21 -19.72
C LYS A 89 7.11 7.45 -19.71
N GLN A 90 6.82 8.42 -18.85
CA GLN A 90 7.68 9.61 -18.69
C GLN A 90 9.05 9.22 -18.11
N ALA A 91 9.09 8.36 -17.11
CA ALA A 91 10.33 7.87 -16.53
C ALA A 91 11.26 7.21 -17.56
N LEU A 92 10.70 6.55 -18.58
CA LEU A 92 11.46 5.96 -19.67
C LEU A 92 12.23 6.96 -20.56
N SER A 93 11.88 8.25 -20.50
CA SER A 93 12.62 9.31 -21.20
C SER A 93 13.75 9.90 -20.35
N LEU A 94 13.84 9.50 -19.09
CA LEU A 94 14.89 9.94 -18.17
C LEU A 94 16.00 8.90 -18.11
N ASP A 95 17.20 9.35 -17.72
CA ASP A 95 18.33 8.48 -17.43
C ASP A 95 18.21 7.99 -15.98
N ILE A 96 17.62 6.80 -15.80
CA ILE A 96 17.33 6.21 -14.50
C ILE A 96 17.82 4.76 -14.45
N ASP A 97 18.36 4.36 -13.31
CA ASP A 97 18.86 3.01 -13.06
C ASP A 97 17.79 2.08 -12.50
N TYR A 98 16.89 2.60 -11.66
CA TYR A 98 15.88 1.80 -10.96
C TYR A 98 14.50 2.45 -10.93
N ILE A 99 13.48 1.61 -10.91
CA ILE A 99 12.09 2.00 -10.66
C ILE A 99 11.59 1.26 -9.43
N ALA A 100 11.12 2.00 -8.42
CA ALA A 100 10.46 1.43 -7.25
C ALA A 100 8.95 1.34 -7.48
N VAL A 101 8.40 0.13 -7.34
CA VAL A 101 6.97 -0.16 -7.52
C VAL A 101 6.30 -0.27 -6.17
N SER A 102 5.38 0.65 -5.87
CA SER A 102 4.62 0.66 -4.61
C SER A 102 3.44 -0.31 -4.64
N PHE A 103 3.02 -0.74 -3.45
CA PHE A 103 1.84 -1.57 -3.22
C PHE A 103 1.79 -2.87 -4.01
N VAL A 104 2.96 -3.48 -4.23
CA VAL A 104 3.08 -4.78 -4.91
C VAL A 104 2.32 -5.85 -4.13
N LYS A 105 1.51 -6.65 -4.82
CA LYS A 105 0.76 -7.77 -4.23
C LYS A 105 1.35 -9.12 -4.59
N ASP A 106 1.79 -9.24 -5.84
CA ASP A 106 2.33 -10.48 -6.39
C ASP A 106 3.32 -10.18 -7.54
N GLU A 107 3.94 -11.24 -8.06
CA GLU A 107 4.90 -11.18 -9.16
C GLU A 107 4.31 -10.58 -10.45
N LYS A 108 2.99 -10.64 -10.62
CA LYS A 108 2.32 -10.14 -11.84
C LYS A 108 2.40 -8.63 -11.93
N ASP A 109 2.40 -7.93 -10.79
CA ASP A 109 2.57 -6.48 -10.76
C ASP A 109 3.97 -6.11 -11.28
N ILE A 110 5.00 -6.82 -10.86
CA ILE A 110 6.38 -6.63 -11.33
C ILE A 110 6.50 -6.97 -12.81
N MET A 111 5.92 -8.08 -13.24
CA MET A 111 5.96 -8.49 -14.65
C MET A 111 5.27 -7.50 -15.58
N LYS A 112 4.22 -6.79 -15.12
CA LYS A 112 3.59 -5.70 -15.90
C LYS A 112 4.57 -4.57 -16.14
N VAL A 113 5.27 -4.12 -15.09
CA VAL A 113 6.31 -3.08 -15.22
C VAL A 113 7.40 -3.55 -16.15
N ARG A 114 7.92 -4.76 -15.98
CA ARG A 114 8.96 -5.35 -16.82
C ARG A 114 8.58 -5.36 -18.31
N ARG A 115 7.33 -5.69 -18.63
CA ARG A 115 6.83 -5.66 -20.03
C ARG A 115 6.85 -4.24 -20.62
N ILE A 116 6.56 -3.21 -19.81
CA ILE A 116 6.55 -1.81 -20.25
C ILE A 116 7.98 -1.31 -20.44
N LEU A 117 8.88 -1.67 -19.54
CA LEU A 117 10.31 -1.35 -19.65
C LEU A 117 10.95 -2.01 -20.88
N LYS A 118 10.34 -3.08 -21.39
CA LYS A 118 10.87 -3.88 -22.50
C LYS A 118 12.28 -4.40 -22.17
N LYS A 119 13.26 -4.06 -23.02
CA LYS A 119 14.66 -4.48 -22.86
C LYS A 119 15.57 -3.37 -22.31
N LYS A 120 15.02 -2.31 -21.71
CA LYS A 120 15.85 -1.30 -21.06
C LYS A 120 16.51 -1.89 -19.82
N ASP A 121 17.76 -1.56 -19.62
CA ASP A 121 18.55 -1.96 -18.43
C ASP A 121 18.17 -1.09 -17.22
N ILE A 122 16.92 -1.22 -16.80
CA ILE A 122 16.36 -0.53 -15.65
C ILE A 122 15.92 -1.58 -14.64
N GLY A 123 16.50 -1.52 -13.44
CA GLY A 123 16.18 -2.41 -12.35
C GLY A 123 14.79 -2.11 -11.76
N ILE A 124 14.11 -3.12 -11.22
CA ILE A 124 12.82 -2.97 -10.56
C ILE A 124 12.97 -3.32 -9.08
N ILE A 125 12.69 -2.36 -8.22
CA ILE A 125 12.61 -2.54 -6.77
C ILE A 125 11.15 -2.73 -6.37
N ALA A 126 10.81 -3.89 -5.83
CA ALA A 126 9.47 -4.15 -5.32
C ALA A 126 9.34 -3.63 -3.87
N LYS A 127 8.42 -2.70 -3.64
CA LYS A 127 8.13 -2.20 -2.29
C LYS A 127 7.12 -3.11 -1.60
N ILE A 128 7.53 -3.69 -0.49
CA ILE A 128 6.69 -4.56 0.35
C ILE A 128 6.02 -3.70 1.41
N GLU A 129 4.77 -3.37 1.13
CA GLU A 129 3.92 -2.46 1.90
C GLU A 129 2.62 -3.13 2.37
N ARG A 130 2.34 -4.34 1.88
CA ARG A 130 1.06 -5.02 2.03
C ARG A 130 1.21 -6.40 2.65
N ALA A 131 0.26 -6.75 3.53
CA ALA A 131 0.21 -8.06 4.15
C ALA A 131 0.07 -9.21 3.13
N GLU A 132 -0.63 -8.98 2.01
CA GLU A 132 -0.79 -10.00 0.96
C GLU A 132 0.53 -10.35 0.26
N ALA A 133 1.44 -9.36 0.12
CA ALA A 133 2.74 -9.57 -0.50
C ALA A 133 3.61 -10.58 0.26
N LEU A 134 3.43 -10.69 1.59
CA LEU A 134 4.22 -11.59 2.42
C LEU A 134 4.07 -13.05 2.01
N LYS A 135 2.86 -13.46 1.60
CA LYS A 135 2.58 -14.82 1.13
C LYS A 135 3.21 -15.13 -0.24
N LYS A 136 3.66 -14.10 -0.94
CA LYS A 136 4.21 -14.17 -2.31
C LYS A 136 5.63 -13.61 -2.40
N ILE A 137 6.29 -13.42 -1.26
CA ILE A 137 7.60 -12.76 -1.21
C ILE A 137 8.64 -13.42 -2.11
N ASP A 138 8.67 -14.75 -2.17
CA ASP A 138 9.63 -15.49 -3.00
C ASP A 138 9.40 -15.25 -4.50
N GLN A 139 8.12 -15.21 -4.92
CA GLN A 139 7.75 -14.94 -6.31
C GLN A 139 8.03 -13.48 -6.69
N ILE A 140 7.71 -12.55 -5.78
CA ILE A 140 7.98 -11.12 -5.96
C ILE A 140 9.49 -10.89 -6.07
N ALA A 141 10.28 -11.45 -5.16
CA ALA A 141 11.74 -11.30 -5.15
C ALA A 141 12.38 -11.87 -6.43
N LYS A 142 11.92 -13.05 -6.89
CA LYS A 142 12.41 -13.64 -8.16
C LYS A 142 12.09 -12.77 -9.38
N ALA A 143 10.95 -12.08 -9.38
CA ALA A 143 10.51 -11.25 -10.50
C ALA A 143 11.17 -9.84 -10.51
N SER A 144 11.67 -9.37 -9.37
CA SER A 144 12.30 -8.05 -9.18
C SER A 144 13.82 -8.14 -9.12
N ASP A 145 14.48 -6.99 -9.17
CA ASP A 145 15.94 -6.87 -9.02
C ASP A 145 16.34 -6.53 -7.58
N GLY A 146 15.38 -5.99 -6.82
CA GLY A 146 15.54 -5.75 -5.40
C GLY A 146 14.21 -5.64 -4.66
N ILE A 147 14.29 -5.67 -3.34
CA ILE A 147 13.16 -5.56 -2.43
C ILE A 147 13.36 -4.35 -1.53
N LEU A 148 12.29 -3.59 -1.30
CA LEU A 148 12.27 -2.53 -0.31
C LEU A 148 11.19 -2.85 0.74
N VAL A 149 11.61 -2.98 1.98
CA VAL A 149 10.71 -3.13 3.13
C VAL A 149 10.28 -1.74 3.57
N ALA A 150 9.04 -1.35 3.26
CA ALA A 150 8.47 -0.08 3.66
C ALA A 150 7.80 -0.22 5.03
N ARG A 151 8.56 0.00 6.08
CA ARG A 151 8.18 -0.28 7.48
C ARG A 151 6.91 0.43 7.92
N GLY A 152 6.70 1.67 7.48
CA GLY A 152 5.51 2.45 7.80
C GLY A 152 4.23 1.76 7.35
N ASP A 153 4.06 1.62 6.05
CA ASP A 153 2.83 1.04 5.47
C ASP A 153 2.64 -0.42 5.85
N LEU A 154 3.71 -1.22 5.82
CA LEU A 154 3.65 -2.63 6.19
C LEU A 154 3.25 -2.79 7.67
N GLY A 155 3.86 -2.00 8.57
CA GLY A 155 3.55 -2.03 9.99
C GLY A 155 2.11 -1.63 10.32
N VAL A 156 1.52 -0.72 9.52
CA VAL A 156 0.10 -0.37 9.64
C VAL A 156 -0.80 -1.57 9.31
N GLU A 157 -0.45 -2.37 8.31
CA GLU A 157 -1.28 -3.51 7.89
C GLU A 157 -1.12 -4.74 8.79
N ILE A 158 0.10 -5.09 9.18
CA ILE A 158 0.36 -6.34 9.94
C ILE A 158 0.41 -6.13 11.46
N GLY A 159 0.55 -4.89 11.91
CA GLY A 159 0.85 -4.54 13.30
C GLY A 159 2.34 -4.32 13.53
N ILE A 160 2.66 -3.26 14.28
CA ILE A 160 4.05 -2.84 14.52
C ILE A 160 4.84 -3.91 15.30
N GLU A 161 4.15 -4.69 16.12
CA GLU A 161 4.71 -5.77 16.92
C GLU A 161 5.22 -6.95 16.08
N GLN A 162 4.66 -7.18 14.90
CA GLN A 162 5.08 -8.25 13.99
C GLN A 162 6.16 -7.80 13.02
N LEU A 163 6.31 -6.49 12.84
CA LEU A 163 7.16 -5.91 11.82
C LEU A 163 8.63 -6.35 11.91
N PRO A 164 9.28 -6.41 13.09
CA PRO A 164 10.69 -6.84 13.18
C PRO A 164 10.92 -8.26 12.65
N ALA A 165 10.08 -9.21 13.04
CA ALA A 165 10.20 -10.61 12.61
C ALA A 165 9.94 -10.77 11.11
N VAL A 166 8.91 -10.08 10.59
CA VAL A 166 8.56 -10.11 9.16
C VAL A 166 9.67 -9.45 8.33
N GLN A 167 10.22 -8.33 8.79
CA GLN A 167 11.35 -7.66 8.13
C GLN A 167 12.55 -8.62 8.00
N ASP A 168 12.92 -9.28 9.08
CA ASP A 168 14.06 -10.21 9.10
C ASP A 168 13.82 -11.39 8.12
N GLU A 169 12.60 -11.93 8.07
CA GLU A 169 12.23 -12.96 7.10
C GLU A 169 12.39 -12.46 5.65
N ILE A 170 11.87 -11.26 5.34
CA ILE A 170 11.98 -10.67 4.00
C ILE A 170 13.46 -10.49 3.62
N ILE A 171 14.28 -9.96 4.54
CA ILE A 171 15.71 -9.74 4.31
C ILE A 171 16.41 -11.07 3.98
N ARG A 172 16.24 -12.10 4.82
CA ARG A 172 16.88 -13.40 4.62
C ARG A 172 16.48 -14.04 3.29
N LYS A 173 15.19 -14.04 2.96
CA LYS A 173 14.69 -14.57 1.68
C LYS A 173 15.27 -13.81 0.49
N SER A 174 15.31 -12.49 0.56
CA SER A 174 15.81 -11.67 -0.53
C SER A 174 17.31 -11.88 -0.75
N ILE A 175 18.10 -11.93 0.31
CA ILE A 175 19.54 -12.22 0.25
C ILE A 175 19.78 -13.63 -0.31
N SER A 176 19.01 -14.63 0.11
CA SER A 176 19.13 -16.00 -0.41
C SER A 176 18.83 -16.13 -1.90
N LEU A 177 18.13 -15.16 -2.47
CA LEU A 177 17.82 -15.04 -3.90
C LEU A 177 18.74 -14.06 -4.64
N ASP A 178 19.82 -13.61 -3.98
CA ASP A 178 20.78 -12.65 -4.52
C ASP A 178 20.13 -11.32 -4.96
N LYS A 179 19.25 -10.78 -4.10
CA LYS A 179 18.52 -9.53 -4.35
C LYS A 179 19.01 -8.40 -3.45
N ILE A 180 19.06 -7.19 -4.01
CA ILE A 180 19.26 -5.96 -3.23
C ILE A 180 18.13 -5.83 -2.23
N VAL A 181 18.45 -5.49 -0.98
CA VAL A 181 17.47 -5.24 0.08
C VAL A 181 17.63 -3.85 0.64
N ILE A 182 16.54 -3.10 0.63
CA ILE A 182 16.45 -1.76 1.20
C ILE A 182 15.45 -1.81 2.35
N VAL A 183 15.82 -1.29 3.50
CA VAL A 183 14.90 -1.08 4.63
C VAL A 183 14.67 0.42 4.75
N ALA A 184 13.43 0.85 4.70
CA ALA A 184 13.10 2.27 4.65
C ALA A 184 11.96 2.64 5.58
N THR A 185 11.96 3.91 5.99
CA THR A 185 10.98 4.62 6.81
C THR A 185 10.86 4.12 8.25
N GLN A 186 10.56 5.05 9.17
CA GLN A 186 10.30 4.80 10.61
C GLN A 186 11.35 3.89 11.26
N MET A 187 12.61 4.25 11.10
CA MET A 187 13.73 3.57 11.74
C MET A 187 14.19 4.38 12.95
N MET A 188 14.28 3.75 14.11
CA MET A 188 14.76 4.40 15.35
C MET A 188 13.92 5.60 15.82
N GLU A 189 12.66 5.67 15.41
CA GLU A 189 11.70 6.66 15.89
C GLU A 189 10.94 6.09 17.09
N SER A 190 10.99 6.82 18.19
CA SER A 190 10.29 6.49 19.44
C SER A 190 8.97 7.27 19.56
#